data_e28ba6607202acf06997478728efb73f
#
_entry.id   e28ba6607202acf06997478728efb73f
#
_cell.length_a   1.000
_cell.length_b   1.000
_cell.length_c   1.000
_cell.angle_alpha   90.00
_cell.angle_beta   90.00
_cell.angle_gamma   90.00
#
_symmetry.space_group_name_H-M   'P 1'
#
loop_
_entity.id
_entity.type
_entity.pdbx_description
1 polymer ?
#
loop_
_entity_poly.entity_id
_entity_poly.type
_entity_poly.pdbx_seq_one_letter_code
_entity_poly.pdbx_strand_id
1 'polypeptide(L)'
;MQPAVHKYLSALEAGDAERAASLFVPGGWVQSPFLGRLSVRDYVNKVASASSKAHLTVYDVLVSAEGHLRAVAYYQYDWSLKDGSNVTFDCADVFNFDSDTGRIESIVLVYDTDPVRAVVQNKYP
;
A
#
# COMPACT_ATOMS: atom_id res chain seq x y z
N MET A 1 0.10 -10.25 -12.90
CA MET A 1 0.42 -9.58 -11.62
C MET A 1 0.53 -8.06 -11.75
N GLN A 2 1.21 -7.57 -12.77
CA GLN A 2 1.42 -6.12 -12.94
C GLN A 2 0.12 -5.31 -13.01
N PRO A 3 -0.92 -5.71 -13.76
CA PRO A 3 -2.17 -4.94 -13.78
C PRO A 3 -2.83 -4.81 -12.40
N ALA A 4 -2.81 -5.87 -11.59
CA ALA A 4 -3.37 -5.83 -10.24
C ALA A 4 -2.60 -4.89 -9.33
N VAL A 5 -1.26 -4.85 -9.45
CA VAL A 5 -0.41 -3.91 -8.69
C VAL A 5 -0.79 -2.47 -9.00
N HIS A 6 -0.87 -2.12 -10.28
CA HIS A 6 -1.24 -0.76 -10.70
C HIS A 6 -2.64 -0.38 -10.26
N LYS A 7 -3.60 -1.30 -10.36
CA LYS A 7 -4.98 -1.06 -9.91
C LYS A 7 -5.03 -0.82 -8.40
N TYR A 8 -4.26 -1.58 -7.62
CA TYR A 8 -4.19 -1.38 -6.17
C TYR A 8 -3.63 -0.01 -5.82
N LEU A 9 -2.50 0.38 -6.42
CA LEU A 9 -1.89 1.69 -6.14
C LEU A 9 -2.82 2.84 -6.52
N SER A 10 -3.55 2.72 -7.62
CA SER A 10 -4.57 3.70 -8.02
C SER A 10 -5.70 3.80 -7.01
N ALA A 11 -6.17 2.67 -6.49
CA ALA A 11 -7.21 2.64 -5.46
C ALA A 11 -6.72 3.25 -4.14
N LEU A 12 -5.48 2.95 -3.75
CA LEU A 12 -4.87 3.54 -2.55
C LEU A 12 -4.76 5.05 -2.67
N GLU A 13 -4.28 5.55 -3.80
CA GLU A 13 -4.16 6.99 -4.05
C GLU A 13 -5.53 7.69 -3.98
N ALA A 14 -6.57 7.03 -4.48
CA ALA A 14 -7.94 7.55 -4.46
C ALA A 14 -8.63 7.37 -3.10
N GLY A 15 -8.06 6.60 -2.19
CA GLY A 15 -8.71 6.25 -0.92
C GLY A 15 -9.93 5.34 -1.10
N ASP A 16 -9.97 4.56 -2.17
CA ASP A 16 -11.09 3.69 -2.54
C ASP A 16 -10.89 2.28 -1.97
N ALA A 17 -11.32 2.08 -0.72
CA ALA A 17 -11.14 0.82 0.00
C ALA A 17 -11.86 -0.35 -0.66
N GLU A 18 -13.06 -0.12 -1.21
CA GLU A 18 -13.83 -1.20 -1.85
C GLU A 18 -13.16 -1.68 -3.14
N ARG A 19 -12.66 -0.76 -3.95
CA ARG A 19 -11.93 -1.11 -5.17
C ARG A 19 -10.63 -1.84 -4.85
N ALA A 20 -9.90 -1.39 -3.84
CA ALA A 20 -8.70 -2.08 -3.38
C ALA A 20 -9.01 -3.49 -2.90
N ALA A 21 -10.03 -3.66 -2.07
CA ALA A 21 -10.44 -4.95 -1.52
C ALA A 21 -10.85 -5.94 -2.62
N SER A 22 -11.45 -5.47 -3.71
CA SER A 22 -11.89 -6.32 -4.82
C SER A 22 -10.74 -7.04 -5.53
N LEU A 23 -9.51 -6.56 -5.35
CA LEU A 23 -8.31 -7.15 -5.96
C LEU A 23 -7.72 -8.28 -5.12
N PHE A 24 -8.20 -8.46 -3.90
CA PHE A 24 -7.68 -9.45 -2.94
C PHE A 24 -8.57 -10.67 -2.85
N VAL A 25 -7.96 -11.78 -2.40
CA VAL A 25 -8.73 -12.93 -1.95
C VAL A 25 -9.52 -12.56 -0.68
N PRO A 26 -10.63 -13.29 -0.36
CA PRO A 26 -11.28 -13.12 0.94
C PRO A 26 -10.27 -13.33 2.07
N GLY A 27 -10.25 -12.42 3.04
CA GLY A 27 -9.27 -12.47 4.13
C GLY A 27 -7.88 -11.93 3.79
N GLY A 28 -7.69 -11.35 2.61
CA GLY A 28 -6.44 -10.70 2.22
C GLY A 28 -6.06 -9.57 3.18
N TRP A 29 -4.77 -9.36 3.37
CA TRP A 29 -4.28 -8.44 4.38
C TRP A 29 -3.09 -7.62 3.91
N VAL A 30 -2.86 -6.52 4.64
CA VAL A 30 -1.72 -5.62 4.45
C VAL A 30 -0.97 -5.53 5.77
N GLN A 31 0.35 -5.61 5.73
CA GLN A 31 1.20 -5.38 6.89
C GLN A 31 1.92 -4.06 6.75
N SER A 32 1.64 -3.16 7.69
CA SER A 32 2.20 -1.81 7.73
C SER A 32 3.16 -1.69 8.91
N PRO A 33 4.29 -0.96 8.78
CA PRO A 33 5.20 -0.73 9.89
C PRO A 33 4.56 -0.05 11.10
N PHE A 34 3.59 0.85 10.88
CA PHE A 34 2.93 1.58 11.96
C PHE A 34 1.64 0.93 12.46
N LEU A 35 0.91 0.28 11.55
CA LEU A 35 -0.44 -0.21 11.86
C LEU A 35 -0.48 -1.72 12.09
N GLY A 36 0.61 -2.44 11.84
CA GLY A 36 0.63 -3.89 11.91
C GLY A 36 -0.15 -4.52 10.77
N ARG A 37 -0.74 -5.69 11.05
CA ARG A 37 -1.50 -6.43 10.05
C ARG A 37 -2.97 -6.06 10.13
N LEU A 38 -3.53 -5.62 9.00
CA LEU A 38 -4.92 -5.19 8.85
C LEU A 38 -5.55 -5.85 7.64
N SER A 39 -6.89 -5.93 7.60
CA SER A 39 -7.57 -6.17 6.33
C SER A 39 -7.24 -5.04 5.36
N VAL A 40 -7.28 -5.33 4.06
CA VAL A 40 -7.01 -4.31 3.05
C VAL A 40 -7.99 -3.14 3.17
N ARG A 41 -9.25 -3.42 3.46
CA ARG A 41 -10.30 -2.39 3.63
C ARG A 41 -9.99 -1.46 4.80
N ASP A 42 -9.61 -2.02 5.94
CA ASP A 42 -9.25 -1.24 7.11
C ASP A 42 -7.98 -0.41 6.88
N TYR A 43 -6.98 -1.00 6.22
CA TYR A 43 -5.74 -0.30 5.90
C TYR A 43 -6.01 0.93 5.03
N VAL A 44 -6.72 0.76 3.90
CA VAL A 44 -6.99 1.86 2.97
C VAL A 44 -7.84 2.94 3.65
N ASN A 45 -8.83 2.55 4.45
CA ASN A 45 -9.66 3.51 5.18
C ASN A 45 -8.86 4.31 6.21
N LYS A 46 -7.94 3.67 6.94
CA LYS A 46 -7.09 4.37 7.92
C LYS A 46 -6.16 5.38 7.24
N VAL A 47 -5.54 4.99 6.14
CA VAL A 47 -4.66 5.89 5.37
C VAL A 47 -5.48 7.06 4.81
N ALA A 48 -6.64 6.78 4.22
CA ALA A 48 -7.52 7.81 3.68
C ALA A 48 -8.00 8.79 4.76
N SER A 49 -8.32 8.27 5.96
CA SER A 49 -8.78 9.10 7.08
C SER A 49 -7.68 10.04 7.61
N ALA A 50 -6.42 9.63 7.52
CA ALA A 50 -5.28 10.46 7.93
C ALA A 50 -4.85 11.45 6.84
N SER A 51 -5.30 11.25 5.61
CA SER A 51 -4.81 11.97 4.42
C SER A 51 -5.72 13.13 4.06
N SER A 52 -5.12 14.27 3.68
CA SER A 52 -5.80 15.29 2.89
C SER A 52 -5.57 15.03 1.40
N LYS A 53 -4.39 14.54 1.04
CA LYS A 53 -4.02 14.22 -0.34
C LYS A 53 -2.92 13.18 -0.35
N ALA A 54 -2.94 12.30 -1.33
CA ALA A 54 -1.86 11.34 -1.60
C ALA A 54 -1.56 11.35 -3.10
N HIS A 55 -0.27 11.32 -3.43
CA HIS A 55 0.19 11.17 -4.81
C HIS A 55 1.27 10.12 -4.86
N LEU A 56 1.08 9.12 -5.72
CA LEU A 56 2.01 8.01 -5.90
C LEU A 56 2.68 8.14 -7.27
N THR A 57 4.01 8.06 -7.27
CA THR A 57 4.79 8.02 -8.51
C THR A 57 5.49 6.68 -8.59
N VAL A 58 5.05 5.82 -9.50
CA VAL A 58 5.61 4.47 -9.64
C VAL A 58 6.94 4.55 -10.40
N TYR A 59 8.01 4.10 -9.75
CA TYR A 59 9.33 3.98 -10.39
C TYR A 59 9.42 2.70 -11.21
N ASP A 60 8.96 1.58 -10.65
CA ASP A 60 9.06 0.28 -11.30
C ASP A 60 8.14 -0.75 -10.63
N VAL A 61 7.81 -1.79 -11.37
CA VAL A 61 7.16 -2.99 -10.85
C VAL A 61 8.03 -4.18 -11.21
N LEU A 62 8.54 -4.87 -10.17
CA LEU A 62 9.46 -5.99 -10.32
C LEU A 62 8.70 -7.29 -10.04
N VAL A 63 9.06 -8.35 -10.75
CA VAL A 63 8.49 -9.68 -10.52
C VAL A 63 9.60 -10.64 -10.12
N SER A 64 9.22 -11.70 -9.41
CA SER A 64 10.18 -12.69 -8.92
C SER A 64 10.94 -13.33 -10.08
N ALA A 65 12.27 -13.28 -10.02
CA ALA A 65 13.14 -13.97 -10.96
C ALA A 65 13.18 -15.49 -10.72
N GLU A 66 12.67 -15.95 -9.58
CA GLU A 66 12.67 -17.37 -9.19
C GLU A 66 11.33 -18.06 -9.43
N GLY A 67 10.40 -17.40 -10.11
CA GLY A 67 9.11 -17.99 -10.47
C GLY A 67 8.06 -17.99 -9.37
N HIS A 68 8.27 -17.28 -8.27
CA HIS A 68 7.24 -17.09 -7.26
C HIS A 68 6.15 -16.15 -7.77
N LEU A 69 4.92 -16.33 -7.30
CA LEU A 69 3.81 -15.41 -7.57
C LEU A 69 3.93 -14.21 -6.65
N ARG A 70 4.91 -13.38 -6.93
CA ARG A 70 5.30 -12.24 -6.10
C ARG A 70 5.77 -11.10 -6.99
N ALA A 71 5.31 -9.89 -6.65
CA ALA A 71 5.77 -8.67 -7.30
C ALA A 71 6.11 -7.63 -6.25
N VAL A 72 6.97 -6.69 -6.62
CA VAL A 72 7.31 -5.55 -5.77
C VAL A 72 6.98 -4.29 -6.55
N ALA A 73 6.17 -3.40 -5.94
CA ALA A 73 5.95 -2.07 -6.45
C ALA A 73 6.94 -1.13 -5.77
N TYR A 74 7.81 -0.52 -6.55
CA TYR A 74 8.76 0.47 -6.07
C TYR A 74 8.25 1.84 -6.49
N TYR A 75 7.91 2.71 -5.52
CA TYR A 75 7.24 3.97 -5.80
C TYR A 75 7.55 5.03 -4.75
N GLN A 76 7.38 6.29 -5.15
CA GLN A 76 7.42 7.42 -4.23
C GLN A 76 6.01 7.70 -3.73
N TYR A 77 5.88 7.84 -2.42
CA TYR A 77 4.64 8.25 -1.76
C TYR A 77 4.80 9.70 -1.30
N ASP A 78 4.02 10.57 -1.90
CA ASP A 78 3.92 11.97 -1.51
C ASP A 78 2.61 12.17 -0.75
N TRP A 79 2.72 12.29 0.57
CA TRP A 79 1.60 12.20 1.47
C TRP A 79 1.39 13.49 2.23
N SER A 80 0.22 14.10 2.05
CA SER A 80 -0.23 15.26 2.81
C SER A 80 -1.25 14.82 3.85
N LEU A 81 -1.01 15.14 5.11
CA LEU A 81 -1.89 14.80 6.21
C LEU A 81 -2.89 15.92 6.48
N LYS A 82 -3.97 15.60 7.22
CA LYS A 82 -5.06 16.54 7.49
C LYS A 82 -4.65 17.75 8.30
N ASP A 83 -3.57 17.65 9.08
CA ASP A 83 -3.03 18.77 9.87
C ASP A 83 -2.15 19.73 9.04
N GLY A 84 -2.03 19.49 7.75
CA GLY A 84 -1.22 20.31 6.84
C GLY A 84 0.23 19.87 6.72
N SER A 85 0.68 18.88 7.50
CA SER A 85 2.03 18.35 7.36
C SER A 85 2.14 17.48 6.10
N ASN A 86 3.37 17.35 5.60
CA ASN A 86 3.66 16.57 4.39
C ASN A 86 4.90 15.73 4.61
N VAL A 87 4.91 14.54 4.04
CA VAL A 87 6.09 13.68 4.01
C VAL A 87 6.17 12.97 2.68
N THR A 88 7.37 12.91 2.11
CA THR A 88 7.65 12.19 0.86
C THR A 88 8.68 11.11 1.15
N PHE A 89 8.40 9.89 0.75
CA PHE A 89 9.29 8.76 0.99
C PHE A 89 9.10 7.69 -0.08
N ASP A 90 10.11 6.82 -0.21
CA ASP A 90 10.07 5.71 -1.15
C ASP A 90 9.61 4.44 -0.46
N CYS A 91 8.79 3.67 -1.16
CA CYS A 91 8.23 2.41 -0.68
C CYS A 91 8.58 1.28 -1.62
N ALA A 92 8.73 0.10 -1.05
CA ALA A 92 8.75 -1.17 -1.77
C ALA A 92 7.65 -2.06 -1.19
N ASP A 93 6.51 -2.12 -1.84
CA ASP A 93 5.39 -2.96 -1.41
C ASP A 93 5.56 -4.35 -2.01
N VAL A 94 5.63 -5.37 -1.15
CA VAL A 94 5.78 -6.77 -1.58
C VAL A 94 4.40 -7.41 -1.67
N PHE A 95 3.98 -7.73 -2.90
CA PHE A 95 2.69 -8.35 -3.21
C PHE A 95 2.87 -9.86 -3.34
N ASN A 96 2.09 -10.63 -2.61
CA ASN A 96 2.00 -12.08 -2.78
C ASN A 96 0.64 -12.42 -3.38
N PHE A 97 0.62 -13.30 -4.38
CA PHE A 97 -0.57 -13.65 -5.13
C PHE A 97 -0.98 -15.09 -4.90
N ASP A 98 -2.30 -15.31 -4.94
CA ASP A 98 -2.89 -16.65 -4.86
C ASP A 98 -2.79 -17.34 -6.21
N SER A 99 -2.29 -18.58 -6.21
CA SER A 99 -2.09 -19.36 -7.45
C SER A 99 -3.41 -19.78 -8.11
N ASP A 100 -4.47 -19.98 -7.32
CA ASP A 100 -5.74 -20.49 -7.85
C ASP A 100 -6.55 -19.37 -8.53
N THR A 101 -6.54 -18.18 -7.98
CA THR A 101 -7.39 -17.07 -8.45
C THR A 101 -6.62 -15.97 -9.17
N GLY A 102 -5.30 -15.87 -8.96
CA GLY A 102 -4.50 -14.75 -9.45
C GLY A 102 -4.71 -13.45 -8.68
N ARG A 103 -5.51 -13.48 -7.61
CA ARG A 103 -5.76 -12.32 -6.77
C ARG A 103 -4.65 -12.13 -5.74
N ILE A 104 -4.59 -10.93 -5.16
CA ILE A 104 -3.60 -10.61 -4.13
C ILE A 104 -3.98 -11.31 -2.82
N GLU A 105 -3.04 -12.03 -2.22
CA GLU A 105 -3.20 -12.59 -0.87
C GLU A 105 -2.81 -11.58 0.19
N SER A 106 -1.69 -10.89 -0.02
CA SER A 106 -1.13 -10.01 0.98
C SER A 106 -0.19 -8.99 0.36
N ILE A 107 -0.02 -7.89 1.09
CA ILE A 107 1.00 -6.89 0.80
C ILE A 107 1.77 -6.63 2.08
N VAL A 108 3.10 -6.66 1.99
CA VAL A 108 3.99 -6.24 3.08
C VAL A 108 4.65 -4.93 2.64
N LEU A 109 4.44 -3.86 3.40
CA LEU A 109 5.03 -2.56 3.14
C LEU A 109 6.44 -2.50 3.71
N VAL A 110 7.39 -2.06 2.90
CA VAL A 110 8.78 -1.88 3.30
C VAL A 110 9.20 -0.45 2.96
N TYR A 111 9.55 0.32 3.97
CA TYR A 111 10.09 1.66 3.79
C TYR A 111 10.86 2.10 5.05
N ASP A 112 11.71 3.11 4.91
CA ASP A 112 12.39 3.71 6.04
C ASP A 112 11.37 4.48 6.88
N THR A 113 11.13 4.02 8.10
CA THR A 113 10.12 4.61 8.98
C THR A 113 10.58 5.87 9.70
N ASP A 114 11.88 6.15 9.74
CA ASP A 114 12.43 7.26 10.53
C ASP A 114 11.86 8.62 10.10
N PRO A 115 11.96 9.03 8.82
CA PRO A 115 11.39 10.30 8.38
C PRO A 115 9.87 10.34 8.50
N VAL A 116 9.20 9.19 8.31
CA VAL A 116 7.74 9.10 8.38
C VAL A 116 7.26 9.21 9.81
N ARG A 117 7.95 8.57 10.75
CA ARG A 117 7.61 8.58 12.18
C ARG A 117 7.58 10.00 12.75
N ALA A 118 8.52 10.84 12.36
CA ALA A 118 8.58 12.22 12.82
C ALA A 118 7.34 13.03 12.43
N VAL A 119 6.71 12.70 11.31
CA VAL A 119 5.54 13.41 10.79
C VAL A 119 4.24 12.75 11.23
N VAL A 120 4.17 11.42 11.16
CA VAL A 120 2.93 10.66 11.41
C VAL A 120 2.62 10.56 12.89
N GLN A 121 3.59 10.12 13.71
CA GLN A 121 3.40 9.93 15.17
C GLN A 121 2.07 9.22 15.48
N ASN A 122 1.14 9.91 16.17
CA ASN A 122 -0.17 9.41 16.55
C ASN A 122 -1.29 9.92 15.64
N LYS A 123 -0.98 10.35 14.42
CA LYS A 123 -1.95 10.98 13.51
C LYS A 123 -2.86 9.99 12.79
N TYR A 124 -2.59 8.70 12.87
CA TYR A 124 -3.55 7.69 12.43
C TYR A 124 -4.76 7.70 13.35
N PRO A 125 -5.96 7.84 12.80
CA PRO A 125 -7.19 7.85 13.60
C PRO A 125 -7.51 6.49 14.17
#